data_3d9bc2311d096608976a75ae50cf15c0
#
_entry.id   3d9bc2311d096608976a75ae50cf15c0
#
_cell.length_a   1.000
_cell.length_b   1.000
_cell.length_c   1.000
_cell.angle_alpha   90.00
_cell.angle_beta   90.00
_cell.angle_gamma   90.00
#
_symmetry.space_group_name_H-M   'P 1'
#
loop_
_entity.id
_entity.type
_entity.pdbx_description
1 polymer ?
#
loop_
_entity_poly.entity_id
_entity_poly.type
_entity_poly.pdbx_seq_one_letter_code
_entity_poly.pdbx_strand_id
1 'polypeptide(L)'
;MDKMKLYNAMPIFVQNIGCRREGGRLAELRFGGDFKSRLADYNSRIACSRDELLDIRDRKLRKMVQFCYDEVPFYTNMFDEGGVNPASIKTADDLAALPILDKQTVRDNVELLKPKSLEQIPHITEHTSGSTGSSLIFPQSVDNVRDLWAAFWRFWNRIGIEYGTRYADFGSRTIVPPNQRKPPFWRECQPLFQIKFSAFHGNDENYMAYFKAINDYGLTWIHGYPSCIMPFASFVAQNGLTFDKPIKAVTASAENLYGYQRSIIEKAFGVQPHALYGLTEAVACIGED
;
A
#
# COMPACT_ATOMS: atom_id res chain seq x y z
N MET A 1 -9.57 28.50 -1.49
CA MET A 1 -10.76 27.65 -1.81
C MET A 1 -10.37 26.19 -1.57
N ASP A 2 -11.15 25.46 -0.81
CA ASP A 2 -10.87 24.06 -0.52
C ASP A 2 -10.90 23.24 -1.83
N LYS A 3 -9.78 22.59 -2.17
CA LYS A 3 -9.61 21.82 -3.41
C LYS A 3 -10.67 20.69 -3.53
N MET A 4 -11.08 20.09 -2.40
CA MET A 4 -12.11 19.07 -2.40
C MET A 4 -13.51 19.63 -2.69
N LYS A 5 -13.85 20.80 -2.18
CA LYS A 5 -15.12 21.46 -2.50
C LYS A 5 -15.23 21.77 -4.00
N LEU A 6 -14.14 22.27 -4.59
CA LEU A 6 -14.09 22.51 -6.04
C LEU A 6 -14.24 21.21 -6.83
N TYR A 7 -13.47 20.18 -6.49
CA TYR A 7 -13.56 18.86 -7.12
C TYR A 7 -14.98 18.28 -7.07
N ASN A 8 -15.62 18.34 -5.89
CA ASN A 8 -16.97 17.80 -5.68
C ASN A 8 -18.06 18.54 -6.50
N ALA A 9 -17.84 19.79 -6.88
CA ALA A 9 -18.76 20.57 -7.71
C ALA A 9 -18.56 20.36 -9.23
N MET A 10 -17.50 19.66 -9.64
CA MET A 10 -17.18 19.43 -11.06
C MET A 10 -18.02 18.29 -11.65
N PRO A 11 -18.30 18.34 -12.97
CA PRO A 11 -18.87 17.20 -13.69
C PRO A 11 -17.97 15.95 -13.59
N ILE A 12 -18.57 14.76 -13.66
CA ILE A 12 -17.88 13.47 -13.47
C ILE A 12 -16.69 13.31 -14.42
N PHE A 13 -16.81 13.71 -15.69
CA PHE A 13 -15.70 13.61 -16.65
C PHE A 13 -14.49 14.45 -16.21
N VAL A 14 -14.71 15.64 -15.62
CA VAL A 14 -13.66 16.50 -15.07
C VAL A 14 -13.03 15.84 -13.82
N GLN A 15 -13.87 15.22 -12.98
CA GLN A 15 -13.37 14.46 -11.81
C GLN A 15 -12.48 13.29 -12.25
N ASN A 16 -12.83 12.57 -13.33
CA ASN A 16 -11.99 11.51 -13.92
C ASN A 16 -10.66 12.09 -14.48
N ILE A 17 -10.67 13.26 -15.10
CA ILE A 17 -9.43 13.95 -15.52
C ILE A 17 -8.56 14.26 -14.30
N GLY A 18 -9.15 14.77 -13.21
CA GLY A 18 -8.47 15.02 -11.94
C GLY A 18 -7.84 13.75 -11.36
N CYS A 19 -8.61 12.64 -11.32
CA CYS A 19 -8.12 11.33 -10.87
C CYS A 19 -6.99 10.83 -11.77
N ARG A 20 -7.08 10.98 -13.09
CA ARG A 20 -6.02 10.57 -14.03
C ARG A 20 -4.75 11.40 -13.83
N ARG A 21 -4.86 12.71 -13.65
CA ARG A 21 -3.70 13.60 -13.43
C ARG A 21 -2.98 13.27 -12.11
N GLU A 22 -3.71 13.15 -11.02
CA GLU A 22 -3.13 12.78 -9.73
C GLU A 22 -2.59 11.34 -9.77
N GLY A 23 -3.32 10.43 -10.42
CA GLY A 23 -2.86 9.08 -10.69
C GLY A 23 -1.56 9.04 -11.47
N GLY A 24 -1.38 9.90 -12.47
CA GLY A 24 -0.12 10.03 -13.23
C GLY A 24 1.05 10.46 -12.35
N ARG A 25 0.85 11.45 -11.47
CA ARG A 25 1.87 11.88 -10.50
C ARG A 25 2.27 10.74 -9.55
N LEU A 26 1.27 10.02 -9.03
CA LEU A 26 1.51 8.88 -8.15
C LEU A 26 2.15 7.68 -8.89
N ALA A 27 1.78 7.47 -10.16
CA ALA A 27 2.39 6.42 -10.98
C ALA A 27 3.87 6.71 -11.26
N GLU A 28 4.22 7.96 -11.56
CA GLU A 28 5.62 8.35 -11.70
C GLU A 28 6.42 8.15 -10.41
N LEU A 29 5.84 8.54 -9.27
CA LEU A 29 6.46 8.34 -7.96
C LEU A 29 6.71 6.85 -7.67
N ARG A 30 5.73 5.98 -7.95
CA ARG A 30 5.71 4.55 -7.58
C ARG A 30 6.39 3.66 -8.61
N PHE A 31 6.17 3.95 -9.89
CA PHE A 31 6.48 3.08 -11.03
C PHE A 31 7.41 3.73 -12.04
N GLY A 32 7.89 4.98 -11.76
CA GLY A 32 8.85 5.68 -12.58
C GLY A 32 10.30 5.23 -12.35
N GLY A 33 11.22 5.81 -13.13
CA GLY A 33 12.65 5.54 -12.99
C GLY A 33 13.01 4.07 -13.16
N ASP A 34 13.68 3.52 -12.18
CA ASP A 34 14.19 2.15 -12.17
C ASP A 34 13.22 1.09 -11.61
N PHE A 35 11.94 1.43 -11.39
CA PHE A 35 10.95 0.52 -10.81
C PHE A 35 10.89 -0.85 -11.50
N LYS A 36 10.91 -0.90 -12.84
CA LYS A 36 10.85 -2.18 -13.57
C LYS A 36 12.03 -3.09 -13.26
N SER A 37 13.21 -2.52 -13.15
CA SER A 37 14.42 -3.25 -12.75
C SER A 37 14.33 -3.75 -11.32
N ARG A 38 13.81 -2.92 -10.40
CA ARG A 38 13.55 -3.32 -9.00
C ARG A 38 12.54 -4.47 -8.93
N LEU A 39 11.43 -4.37 -9.66
CA LEU A 39 10.43 -5.43 -9.70
C LEU A 39 11.00 -6.74 -10.23
N ALA A 40 11.84 -6.70 -11.27
CA ALA A 40 12.52 -7.88 -11.80
C ALA A 40 13.46 -8.50 -10.75
N ASP A 41 14.24 -7.70 -10.03
CA ASP A 41 15.09 -8.14 -8.92
C ASP A 41 14.26 -8.75 -7.78
N TYR A 42 13.15 -8.11 -7.38
CA TYR A 42 12.27 -8.68 -6.35
C TYR A 42 11.62 -10.00 -6.78
N ASN A 43 11.21 -10.14 -8.04
CA ASN A 43 10.65 -11.38 -8.57
C ASN A 43 11.69 -12.51 -8.64
N SER A 44 12.95 -12.20 -9.00
CA SER A 44 14.02 -13.21 -9.06
C SER A 44 14.29 -13.86 -7.70
N ARG A 45 14.03 -13.15 -6.62
CA ARG A 45 14.21 -13.65 -5.24
C ARG A 45 13.20 -14.74 -4.85
N ILE A 46 12.17 -15.00 -5.66
CA ILE A 46 11.23 -16.12 -5.42
C ILE A 46 11.96 -17.46 -5.54
N ALA A 47 12.99 -17.55 -6.40
CA ALA A 47 13.79 -18.75 -6.60
C ALA A 47 14.98 -18.88 -5.63
N CYS A 48 15.25 -17.87 -4.79
CA CYS A 48 16.36 -17.89 -3.84
C CYS A 48 16.10 -18.87 -2.70
N SER A 49 17.15 -19.57 -2.29
CA SER A 49 17.18 -20.33 -1.05
C SER A 49 17.05 -19.42 0.19
N ARG A 50 16.74 -20.02 1.33
CA ARG A 50 16.70 -19.30 2.60
C ARG A 50 18.02 -18.59 2.90
N ASP A 51 19.14 -19.26 2.69
CA ASP A 51 20.47 -18.72 2.99
C ASP A 51 20.80 -17.52 2.09
N GLU A 52 20.48 -17.60 0.80
CA GLU A 52 20.63 -16.45 -0.11
C GLU A 52 19.77 -15.25 0.31
N LEU A 53 18.53 -15.51 0.78
CA LEU A 53 17.65 -14.45 1.29
C LEU A 53 18.21 -13.83 2.58
N LEU A 54 18.78 -14.64 3.49
CA LEU A 54 19.45 -14.14 4.69
C LEU A 54 20.68 -13.30 4.34
N ASP A 55 21.50 -13.71 3.38
CA ASP A 55 22.64 -12.94 2.90
C ASP A 55 22.22 -11.59 2.30
N ILE A 56 21.13 -11.56 1.52
CA ILE A 56 20.58 -10.32 0.97
C ILE A 56 20.10 -9.40 2.11
N ARG A 57 19.40 -9.94 3.09
CA ARG A 57 18.92 -9.21 4.28
C ARG A 57 20.08 -8.59 5.05
N ASP A 58 21.08 -9.40 5.39
CA ASP A 58 22.17 -8.98 6.25
C ASP A 58 23.10 -7.97 5.57
N ARG A 59 23.26 -8.10 4.25
CA ARG A 59 23.98 -7.10 3.45
C ARG A 59 23.24 -5.75 3.42
N LYS A 60 21.90 -5.76 3.29
CA LYS A 60 21.08 -4.55 3.35
C LYS A 60 21.10 -3.95 4.76
N LEU A 61 21.01 -4.79 5.78
CA LEU A 61 21.11 -4.38 7.19
C LEU A 61 22.40 -3.63 7.48
N ARG A 62 23.56 -4.21 7.13
CA ARG A 62 24.87 -3.56 7.34
C ARG A 62 24.96 -2.18 6.66
N LYS A 63 24.44 -2.06 5.43
CA LYS A 63 24.38 -0.76 4.73
C LYS A 63 23.49 0.24 5.46
N MET A 64 22.33 -0.19 5.95
CA MET A 64 21.40 0.66 6.69
C MET A 64 21.98 1.10 8.02
N VAL A 65 22.59 0.21 8.78
CA VAL A 65 23.23 0.51 10.08
C VAL A 65 24.35 1.52 9.87
N GLN A 66 25.20 1.33 8.85
CA GLN A 66 26.27 2.28 8.56
C GLN A 66 25.71 3.64 8.15
N PHE A 67 24.70 3.68 7.28
CA PHE A 67 24.02 4.93 6.90
C PHE A 67 23.42 5.64 8.12
N CYS A 68 22.73 4.90 9.01
CA CYS A 68 22.16 5.46 10.23
C CYS A 68 23.24 6.08 11.12
N TYR A 69 24.37 5.42 11.29
CA TYR A 69 25.48 5.94 12.09
C TYR A 69 26.11 7.19 11.47
N ASP A 70 26.38 7.19 10.18
CA ASP A 70 27.08 8.28 9.49
C ASP A 70 26.20 9.52 9.30
N GLU A 71 24.91 9.31 9.00
CA GLU A 71 24.04 10.35 8.49
C GLU A 71 22.97 10.81 9.49
N VAL A 72 22.58 9.98 10.47
CA VAL A 72 21.44 10.29 11.36
C VAL A 72 21.91 10.59 12.78
N PRO A 73 21.90 11.87 13.20
CA PRO A 73 22.48 12.29 14.49
C PRO A 73 21.96 11.49 15.70
N PHE A 74 20.68 11.15 15.73
CA PHE A 74 20.08 10.33 16.79
C PHE A 74 20.80 8.97 16.91
N TYR A 75 21.01 8.29 15.78
CA TYR A 75 21.66 6.97 15.79
C TYR A 75 23.17 7.08 16.06
N THR A 76 23.84 8.11 15.56
CA THR A 76 25.25 8.37 15.92
C THR A 76 25.41 8.42 17.44
N ASN A 77 24.58 9.28 18.11
CA ASN A 77 24.63 9.41 19.57
C ASN A 77 24.30 8.09 20.29
N MET A 78 23.26 7.38 19.83
CA MET A 78 22.84 6.11 20.42
C MET A 78 23.95 5.03 20.35
N PHE A 79 24.67 4.93 19.25
CA PHE A 79 25.79 4.00 19.09
C PHE A 79 26.96 4.37 19.97
N ASP A 80 27.32 5.67 19.99
CA ASP A 80 28.47 6.19 20.78
C ASP A 80 28.24 6.07 22.29
N GLU A 81 27.06 6.48 22.77
CA GLU A 81 26.67 6.40 24.18
C GLU A 81 26.54 4.94 24.65
N GLY A 82 26.04 4.05 23.79
CA GLY A 82 25.94 2.64 24.05
C GLY A 82 27.25 1.87 23.94
N GLY A 83 28.33 2.51 23.45
CA GLY A 83 29.61 1.86 23.20
C GLY A 83 29.54 0.73 22.16
N VAL A 84 28.55 0.76 21.26
CA VAL A 84 28.33 -0.25 20.22
C VAL A 84 29.00 0.19 18.93
N ASN A 85 29.94 -0.61 18.41
CA ASN A 85 30.53 -0.36 17.11
C ASN A 85 29.53 -0.75 16.00
N PRO A 86 29.11 0.16 15.10
CA PRO A 86 28.20 -0.15 14.00
C PRO A 86 28.66 -1.35 13.15
N ALA A 87 29.97 -1.50 12.95
CA ALA A 87 30.55 -2.62 12.19
C ALA A 87 30.37 -3.99 12.88
N SER A 88 30.03 -4.04 14.18
CA SER A 88 29.70 -5.28 14.87
C SER A 88 28.32 -5.82 14.53
N ILE A 89 27.41 -4.98 14.03
CA ILE A 89 26.06 -5.38 13.61
C ILE A 89 26.16 -5.99 12.20
N LYS A 90 26.18 -7.30 12.11
CA LYS A 90 26.34 -8.08 10.86
C LYS A 90 25.04 -8.76 10.43
N THR A 91 24.23 -9.18 11.38
CA THR A 91 22.97 -9.93 11.21
C THR A 91 21.84 -9.28 11.99
N ALA A 92 20.61 -9.72 11.75
CA ALA A 92 19.46 -9.20 12.49
C ALA A 92 19.53 -9.50 14.00
N ASP A 93 20.18 -10.59 14.39
CA ASP A 93 20.32 -10.99 15.81
C ASP A 93 21.20 -10.00 16.59
N ASP A 94 22.17 -9.40 15.93
CA ASP A 94 23.08 -8.40 16.54
C ASP A 94 22.35 -7.10 16.92
N LEU A 95 21.16 -6.83 16.34
CA LEU A 95 20.33 -5.68 16.70
C LEU A 95 19.87 -5.72 18.15
N ALA A 96 19.88 -6.89 18.81
CA ALA A 96 19.58 -7.03 20.24
C ALA A 96 20.56 -6.23 21.14
N ALA A 97 21.73 -5.86 20.64
CA ALA A 97 22.67 -4.99 21.34
C ALA A 97 22.24 -3.52 21.41
N LEU A 98 21.25 -3.12 20.60
CA LEU A 98 20.75 -1.75 20.54
C LEU A 98 19.50 -1.58 21.40
N PRO A 99 19.28 -0.38 21.98
CA PRO A 99 18.06 -0.10 22.72
C PRO A 99 16.82 -0.11 21.81
N ILE A 100 15.68 -0.50 22.39
CA ILE A 100 14.38 -0.45 21.69
C ILE A 100 13.95 1.00 21.60
N LEU A 101 13.61 1.42 20.37
CA LEU A 101 13.08 2.74 20.08
C LEU A 101 11.56 2.73 20.18
N ASP A 102 11.01 3.40 21.19
CA ASP A 102 9.57 3.56 21.35
C ASP A 102 9.03 4.79 20.60
N LYS A 103 7.70 4.84 20.46
CA LYS A 103 7.02 5.91 19.72
C LYS A 103 7.20 7.30 20.34
N GLN A 104 7.35 7.39 21.66
CA GLN A 104 7.55 8.68 22.35
C GLN A 104 8.95 9.19 22.06
N THR A 105 9.95 8.34 22.18
CA THR A 105 11.35 8.67 21.83
C THR A 105 11.48 9.16 20.39
N VAL A 106 10.77 8.53 19.44
CA VAL A 106 10.74 8.98 18.02
C VAL A 106 10.15 10.38 17.91
N ARG A 107 9.06 10.68 18.63
CA ARG A 107 8.42 12.00 18.60
C ARG A 107 9.30 13.10 19.18
N ASP A 108 9.95 12.80 20.29
CA ASP A 108 10.79 13.77 20.99
C ASP A 108 12.07 14.09 20.21
N ASN A 109 12.46 13.21 19.28
CA ASN A 109 13.71 13.31 18.52
C ASN A 109 13.51 13.39 16.99
N VAL A 110 12.34 13.83 16.49
CA VAL A 110 12.03 13.87 15.05
C VAL A 110 13.12 14.59 14.23
N GLU A 111 13.66 15.69 14.72
CA GLU A 111 14.69 16.45 14.01
C GLU A 111 16.04 15.71 13.99
N LEU A 112 16.42 15.04 15.07
CA LEU A 112 17.65 14.26 15.15
C LEU A 112 17.57 12.95 14.34
N LEU A 113 16.36 12.47 14.06
CA LEU A 113 16.10 11.28 13.23
C LEU A 113 16.15 11.56 11.73
N LYS A 114 16.30 12.82 11.31
CA LYS A 114 16.49 13.18 9.92
C LYS A 114 17.95 13.00 9.52
N PRO A 115 18.25 12.38 8.36
CA PRO A 115 19.63 12.30 7.88
C PRO A 115 20.18 13.68 7.52
N LYS A 116 21.46 13.91 7.75
CA LYS A 116 22.17 15.16 7.40
C LYS A 116 22.06 15.47 5.89
N SER A 117 22.01 14.44 5.08
CA SER A 117 21.88 14.52 3.61
C SER A 117 20.43 14.60 3.11
N LEU A 118 19.41 14.82 3.98
CA LEU A 118 18.00 14.76 3.61
C LEU A 118 17.65 15.61 2.38
N GLU A 119 18.13 16.85 2.31
CA GLU A 119 17.86 17.77 1.19
C GLU A 119 18.44 17.28 -0.16
N GLN A 120 19.39 16.34 -0.13
CA GLN A 120 20.01 15.74 -1.30
C GLN A 120 19.29 14.45 -1.73
N ILE A 121 18.44 13.89 -0.87
CA ILE A 121 17.68 12.65 -1.11
C ILE A 121 16.30 13.02 -1.62
N PRO A 122 15.92 12.63 -2.86
CA PRO A 122 14.55 12.79 -3.33
C PRO A 122 13.57 12.11 -2.38
N HIS A 123 12.67 12.86 -1.77
CA HIS A 123 11.75 12.35 -0.76
C HIS A 123 10.37 13.01 -0.84
N ILE A 124 9.40 12.37 -0.19
CA ILE A 124 8.06 12.90 0.08
C ILE A 124 7.86 12.97 1.60
N THR A 125 6.92 13.77 2.03
CA THR A 125 6.49 13.79 3.43
C THR A 125 5.28 12.87 3.59
N GLU A 126 5.40 11.89 4.47
CA GLU A 126 4.33 10.96 4.84
C GLU A 126 3.88 11.20 6.28
N HIS A 127 2.69 10.70 6.61
CA HIS A 127 2.14 10.75 7.96
C HIS A 127 1.35 9.50 8.29
N THR A 128 1.45 9.05 9.53
CA THR A 128 0.61 7.95 10.03
C THR A 128 -0.81 8.43 10.31
N SER A 129 -1.80 7.56 10.15
CA SER A 129 -3.22 7.88 10.37
C SER A 129 -3.59 8.19 11.82
N GLY A 130 -2.70 7.91 12.79
CA GLY A 130 -2.81 8.29 14.20
C GLY A 130 -4.19 8.10 14.83
N SER A 131 -4.66 6.87 15.04
CA SER A 131 -5.93 6.56 15.70
C SER A 131 -6.04 7.14 17.14
N THR A 132 -4.91 7.53 17.73
CA THR A 132 -4.81 8.12 19.09
C THR A 132 -4.57 9.63 19.10
N GLY A 133 -4.84 10.33 17.98
CA GLY A 133 -4.75 11.79 17.88
C GLY A 133 -3.35 12.37 17.65
N SER A 134 -2.32 11.55 17.55
CA SER A 134 -0.95 12.01 17.33
C SER A 134 -0.32 11.27 16.14
N SER A 135 -0.47 11.87 14.96
CA SER A 135 0.18 11.43 13.72
C SER A 135 1.69 11.65 13.80
N LEU A 136 2.46 10.68 13.34
CA LEU A 136 3.89 10.85 13.10
C LEU A 136 4.08 11.38 11.67
N ILE A 137 4.87 12.44 11.52
CA ILE A 137 5.21 13.01 10.21
C ILE A 137 6.69 12.76 9.98
N PHE A 138 7.03 12.18 8.81
CA PHE A 138 8.40 11.81 8.49
C PHE A 138 8.69 11.87 6.99
N PRO A 139 9.96 12.08 6.59
CA PRO A 139 10.38 11.98 5.20
C PRO A 139 10.48 10.50 4.78
N GLN A 140 10.00 10.20 3.57
CA GLN A 140 10.16 8.90 2.94
C GLN A 140 10.87 9.09 1.60
N SER A 141 11.99 8.41 1.38
CA SER A 141 12.71 8.51 0.11
C SER A 141 11.89 7.93 -1.05
N VAL A 142 12.05 8.52 -2.24
CA VAL A 142 11.41 8.01 -3.47
C VAL A 142 11.85 6.57 -3.76
N ASP A 143 13.10 6.24 -3.44
CA ASP A 143 13.64 4.88 -3.58
C ASP A 143 12.90 3.88 -2.69
N ASN A 144 12.61 4.24 -1.43
CA ASN A 144 11.82 3.40 -0.53
C ASN A 144 10.39 3.22 -1.05
N VAL A 145 9.75 4.27 -1.59
CA VAL A 145 8.43 4.16 -2.22
C VAL A 145 8.45 3.15 -3.37
N ARG A 146 9.45 3.21 -4.25
CA ARG A 146 9.59 2.28 -5.38
C ARG A 146 9.85 0.85 -4.92
N ASP A 147 10.70 0.66 -3.91
CA ASP A 147 10.98 -0.66 -3.32
C ASP A 147 9.72 -1.27 -2.70
N LEU A 148 8.93 -0.48 -1.95
CA LEU A 148 7.66 -0.93 -1.39
C LEU A 148 6.69 -1.42 -2.48
N TRP A 149 6.55 -0.63 -3.56
CA TRP A 149 5.64 -0.99 -4.66
C TRP A 149 6.17 -2.17 -5.47
N ALA A 150 7.49 -2.35 -5.57
CA ALA A 150 8.09 -3.57 -6.15
C ALA A 150 7.78 -4.81 -5.28
N ALA A 151 7.83 -4.67 -3.95
CA ALA A 151 7.45 -5.75 -3.03
C ALA A 151 5.95 -6.09 -3.13
N PHE A 152 5.06 -5.10 -3.25
CA PHE A 152 3.63 -5.33 -3.47
C PHE A 152 3.37 -6.06 -4.79
N TRP A 153 3.96 -5.59 -5.89
CA TRP A 153 3.79 -6.24 -7.18
C TRP A 153 4.42 -7.64 -7.24
N ARG A 154 5.53 -7.88 -6.54
CA ARG A 154 6.07 -9.23 -6.36
C ARG A 154 5.05 -10.16 -5.71
N PHE A 155 4.40 -9.70 -4.64
CA PHE A 155 3.35 -10.47 -3.96
C PHE A 155 2.18 -10.77 -4.92
N TRP A 156 1.66 -9.76 -5.62
CA TRP A 156 0.56 -9.94 -6.57
C TRP A 156 0.95 -10.84 -7.75
N ASN A 157 2.18 -10.74 -8.24
CA ASN A 157 2.69 -11.66 -9.27
C ASN A 157 2.71 -13.13 -8.79
N ARG A 158 3.05 -13.38 -7.52
CA ARG A 158 3.00 -14.74 -6.94
C ARG A 158 1.62 -15.36 -6.94
N ILE A 159 0.58 -14.56 -6.73
CA ILE A 159 -0.82 -15.01 -6.77
C ILE A 159 -1.45 -14.89 -8.17
N GLY A 160 -0.63 -14.74 -9.21
CA GLY A 160 -1.06 -14.78 -10.62
C GLY A 160 -1.58 -13.46 -11.18
N ILE A 161 -1.34 -12.33 -10.52
CA ILE A 161 -1.72 -10.99 -11.02
C ILE A 161 -0.50 -10.35 -11.68
N GLU A 162 -0.55 -10.16 -12.99
CA GLU A 162 0.52 -9.50 -13.74
C GLU A 162 0.55 -8.00 -13.54
N TYR A 163 1.76 -7.40 -13.58
CA TYR A 163 1.91 -5.95 -13.52
C TYR A 163 1.11 -5.25 -14.63
N GLY A 164 0.32 -4.27 -14.22
CA GLY A 164 -0.55 -3.54 -15.12
C GLY A 164 -1.99 -4.07 -15.20
N THR A 165 -2.31 -5.18 -14.53
CA THR A 165 -3.68 -5.68 -14.44
C THR A 165 -4.58 -4.63 -13.78
N ARG A 166 -5.69 -4.30 -14.44
CA ARG A 166 -6.72 -3.39 -13.90
C ARG A 166 -7.53 -4.08 -12.82
N TYR A 167 -7.91 -3.30 -11.79
CA TYR A 167 -8.65 -3.84 -10.65
C TYR A 167 -9.72 -2.91 -10.11
N ALA A 168 -10.71 -3.50 -9.44
CA ALA A 168 -11.69 -2.81 -8.64
C ALA A 168 -11.07 -2.45 -7.28
N ASP A 169 -10.91 -1.15 -7.01
CA ASP A 169 -10.33 -0.65 -5.76
C ASP A 169 -11.43 -0.20 -4.79
N PHE A 170 -11.59 -0.94 -3.70
CA PHE A 170 -12.51 -0.69 -2.59
C PHE A 170 -11.78 -0.04 -1.41
N GLY A 171 -11.03 1.04 -1.68
CA GLY A 171 -10.35 1.82 -0.65
C GLY A 171 -11.25 2.85 0.02
N SER A 172 -10.80 3.38 1.17
CA SER A 172 -11.57 4.34 1.99
C SER A 172 -11.46 5.80 1.55
N ARG A 173 -10.67 6.13 0.51
CA ARG A 173 -10.51 7.52 0.07
C ARG A 173 -11.79 8.05 -0.57
N THR A 174 -12.26 9.22 -0.13
CA THR A 174 -13.41 9.90 -0.70
C THR A 174 -13.06 10.47 -2.07
N ILE A 175 -13.48 9.76 -3.13
CA ILE A 175 -13.25 10.16 -4.54
C ILE A 175 -14.55 10.51 -5.26
N VAL A 176 -15.68 10.10 -4.70
CA VAL A 176 -17.04 10.43 -5.17
C VAL A 176 -17.64 11.37 -4.13
N PRO A 177 -18.24 12.50 -4.55
CA PRO A 177 -18.88 13.42 -3.61
C PRO A 177 -19.89 12.70 -2.73
N PRO A 178 -19.85 12.84 -1.39
CA PRO A 178 -20.76 12.10 -0.49
C PRO A 178 -22.24 12.35 -0.75
N ASN A 179 -22.59 13.50 -1.34
CA ASN A 179 -23.96 13.89 -1.69
C ASN A 179 -24.39 13.45 -3.08
N GLN A 180 -23.56 12.76 -3.84
CA GLN A 180 -23.91 12.22 -5.15
C GLN A 180 -25.03 11.18 -5.00
N ARG A 181 -26.11 11.31 -5.79
CA ARG A 181 -27.33 10.47 -5.68
C ARG A 181 -27.50 9.46 -6.81
N LYS A 182 -26.72 9.61 -7.88
CA LYS A 182 -26.84 8.75 -9.08
C LYS A 182 -25.48 8.20 -9.50
N PRO A 183 -25.39 7.00 -10.06
CA PRO A 183 -24.16 6.46 -10.61
C PRO A 183 -23.56 7.38 -11.67
N PRO A 184 -22.26 7.22 -11.96
CA PRO A 184 -21.33 6.24 -11.44
C PRO A 184 -20.76 6.62 -10.06
N PHE A 185 -20.83 5.68 -9.10
CA PHE A 185 -20.22 5.85 -7.77
C PHE A 185 -18.78 5.34 -7.76
N TRP A 186 -18.07 5.51 -8.86
CA TRP A 186 -16.66 5.17 -9.05
C TRP A 186 -15.95 6.22 -9.91
N ARG A 187 -14.62 6.20 -9.88
CA ARG A 187 -13.78 7.04 -10.74
C ARG A 187 -12.65 6.21 -11.33
N GLU A 188 -12.28 6.54 -12.56
CA GLU A 188 -11.19 5.88 -13.25
C GLU A 188 -9.85 6.52 -12.92
N CYS A 189 -8.90 5.70 -12.51
CA CYS A 189 -7.52 6.09 -12.28
C CYS A 189 -6.59 5.20 -13.12
N GLN A 190 -6.63 5.36 -14.44
CA GLN A 190 -5.89 4.53 -15.40
C GLN A 190 -4.38 4.41 -15.10
N PRO A 191 -3.65 5.49 -14.73
CA PRO A 191 -2.21 5.37 -14.48
C PRO A 191 -1.86 4.44 -13.30
N LEU A 192 -2.81 4.19 -12.40
CA LEU A 192 -2.67 3.27 -11.28
C LEU A 192 -3.39 1.94 -11.50
N PHE A 193 -3.91 1.70 -12.68
CA PHE A 193 -4.69 0.49 -13.05
C PHE A 193 -5.99 0.31 -12.25
N GLN A 194 -6.54 1.38 -11.67
CA GLN A 194 -7.65 1.34 -10.72
C GLN A 194 -8.97 1.84 -11.31
N ILE A 195 -10.04 1.11 -11.02
CA ILE A 195 -11.40 1.67 -10.99
C ILE A 195 -11.75 1.77 -9.50
N LYS A 196 -11.81 3.01 -9.00
CA LYS A 196 -11.98 3.28 -7.56
C LYS A 196 -13.45 3.37 -7.21
N PHE A 197 -13.96 2.40 -6.49
CA PHE A 197 -15.35 2.38 -6.01
C PHE A 197 -15.48 3.14 -4.69
N SER A 198 -16.60 3.84 -4.52
CA SER A 198 -16.85 4.59 -3.30
C SER A 198 -17.27 3.67 -2.15
N ALA A 199 -16.56 3.72 -1.04
CA ALA A 199 -16.95 3.04 0.19
C ALA A 199 -18.17 3.68 0.87
N PHE A 200 -18.50 4.95 0.57
CA PHE A 200 -19.56 5.72 1.23
C PHE A 200 -20.94 5.59 0.57
N HIS A 201 -21.01 4.96 -0.59
CA HIS A 201 -22.27 4.79 -1.35
C HIS A 201 -22.73 3.32 -1.37
N GLY A 202 -22.17 2.46 -0.50
CA GLY A 202 -22.52 1.05 -0.44
C GLY A 202 -23.90 0.84 0.13
N ASN A 203 -24.83 0.36 -0.72
CA ASN A 203 -26.14 -0.21 -0.37
C ASN A 203 -26.56 -1.14 -1.51
N ASP A 204 -27.60 -1.92 -1.34
CA ASP A 204 -28.01 -2.97 -2.29
C ASP A 204 -28.30 -2.42 -3.70
N GLU A 205 -28.93 -1.25 -3.82
CA GLU A 205 -29.20 -0.61 -5.11
C GLU A 205 -27.92 -0.23 -5.82
N ASN A 206 -26.97 0.36 -5.10
CA ASN A 206 -25.71 0.82 -5.64
C ASN A 206 -24.71 -0.34 -5.88
N TYR A 207 -24.79 -1.42 -5.08
CA TYR A 207 -23.98 -2.63 -5.31
C TYR A 207 -24.35 -3.32 -6.62
N MET A 208 -25.61 -3.27 -7.07
CA MET A 208 -25.96 -3.72 -8.41
C MET A 208 -25.27 -2.88 -9.50
N ALA A 209 -25.11 -1.57 -9.30
CA ALA A 209 -24.35 -0.73 -10.23
C ALA A 209 -22.85 -1.06 -10.19
N TYR A 210 -22.28 -1.38 -9.02
CA TYR A 210 -20.86 -1.82 -8.90
C TYR A 210 -20.65 -3.16 -9.62
N PHE A 211 -21.54 -4.12 -9.42
CA PHE A 211 -21.49 -5.41 -10.11
C PHE A 211 -21.48 -5.25 -11.63
N LYS A 212 -22.41 -4.44 -12.17
CA LYS A 212 -22.45 -4.14 -13.61
C LYS A 212 -21.17 -3.47 -14.09
N ALA A 213 -20.65 -2.48 -13.35
CA ALA A 213 -19.42 -1.81 -13.72
C ALA A 213 -18.20 -2.75 -13.74
N ILE A 214 -18.08 -3.69 -12.77
CA ILE A 214 -17.01 -4.68 -12.75
C ILE A 214 -17.06 -5.55 -14.00
N ASN A 215 -18.25 -5.98 -14.44
CA ASN A 215 -18.44 -6.71 -15.69
C ASN A 215 -18.10 -5.86 -16.92
N ASP A 216 -18.64 -4.65 -17.03
CA ASP A 216 -18.42 -3.73 -18.17
C ASP A 216 -16.93 -3.39 -18.37
N TYR A 217 -16.20 -3.18 -17.27
CA TYR A 217 -14.76 -2.97 -17.29
C TYR A 217 -13.95 -4.28 -17.45
N GLY A 218 -14.59 -5.43 -17.33
CA GLY A 218 -13.97 -6.76 -17.41
C GLY A 218 -12.93 -6.99 -16.32
N LEU A 219 -13.18 -6.49 -15.11
CA LEU A 219 -12.24 -6.58 -13.99
C LEU A 219 -12.30 -7.99 -13.39
N THR A 220 -11.14 -8.57 -13.16
CA THR A 220 -10.98 -9.92 -12.58
C THR A 220 -10.22 -9.90 -11.25
N TRP A 221 -9.86 -8.74 -10.75
CA TRP A 221 -9.17 -8.54 -9.49
C TRP A 221 -9.88 -7.47 -8.67
N ILE A 222 -10.16 -7.80 -7.40
CA ILE A 222 -10.73 -6.90 -6.40
C ILE A 222 -9.67 -6.64 -5.34
N HIS A 223 -9.40 -5.38 -5.03
CA HIS A 223 -8.48 -4.96 -3.98
C HIS A 223 -9.15 -3.94 -3.07
N GLY A 224 -8.82 -3.97 -1.78
CA GLY A 224 -9.29 -2.92 -0.87
C GLY A 224 -9.33 -3.33 0.59
N TYR A 225 -10.14 -2.61 1.35
CA TYR A 225 -10.33 -2.88 2.78
C TYR A 225 -11.36 -4.01 2.97
N PRO A 226 -11.09 -4.98 3.85
CA PRO A 226 -12.07 -6.02 4.19
C PRO A 226 -13.46 -5.48 4.51
N SER A 227 -13.52 -4.38 5.27
CA SER A 227 -14.79 -3.73 5.63
C SER A 227 -15.55 -3.12 4.43
N CYS A 228 -14.87 -2.80 3.34
CA CYS A 228 -15.47 -2.27 2.12
C CYS A 228 -15.82 -3.39 1.12
N ILE A 229 -15.00 -4.45 1.04
CA ILE A 229 -15.22 -5.58 0.12
C ILE A 229 -16.36 -6.47 0.62
N MET A 230 -16.39 -6.78 1.91
CA MET A 230 -17.30 -7.77 2.48
C MET A 230 -18.81 -7.43 2.29
N PRO A 231 -19.29 -6.18 2.47
CA PRO A 231 -20.69 -5.86 2.21
C PRO A 231 -21.09 -6.07 0.73
N PHE A 232 -20.20 -5.70 -0.20
CA PHE A 232 -20.42 -5.97 -1.62
C PHE A 232 -20.41 -7.47 -1.93
N ALA A 233 -19.47 -8.22 -1.35
CA ALA A 233 -19.44 -9.69 -1.46
C ALA A 233 -20.71 -10.33 -0.92
N SER A 234 -21.22 -9.87 0.24
CA SER A 234 -22.50 -10.34 0.80
C SER A 234 -23.64 -10.12 -0.17
N PHE A 235 -23.74 -8.95 -0.77
CA PHE A 235 -24.75 -8.63 -1.77
C PHE A 235 -24.67 -9.57 -2.99
N VAL A 236 -23.48 -9.79 -3.53
CA VAL A 236 -23.25 -10.70 -4.67
C VAL A 236 -23.70 -12.12 -4.33
N ALA A 237 -23.29 -12.64 -3.16
CA ALA A 237 -23.63 -13.99 -2.72
C ALA A 237 -25.13 -14.18 -2.42
N GLN A 238 -25.79 -13.19 -1.79
CA GLN A 238 -27.22 -13.25 -1.44
C GLN A 238 -28.12 -13.20 -2.68
N ASN A 239 -27.70 -12.49 -3.71
CA ASN A 239 -28.45 -12.37 -4.96
C ASN A 239 -28.05 -13.40 -6.03
N GLY A 240 -27.14 -14.34 -5.72
CA GLY A 240 -26.68 -15.38 -6.65
C GLY A 240 -26.07 -14.82 -7.94
N LEU A 241 -25.41 -13.64 -7.87
CA LEU A 241 -24.86 -12.97 -9.03
C LEU A 241 -23.56 -13.66 -9.48
N THR A 242 -23.41 -13.81 -10.79
CA THR A 242 -22.21 -14.40 -11.40
C THR A 242 -21.59 -13.39 -12.37
N PHE A 243 -20.27 -13.18 -12.24
CA PHE A 243 -19.53 -12.29 -13.14
C PHE A 243 -19.32 -12.94 -14.52
N ASP A 244 -19.37 -12.14 -15.58
CA ASP A 244 -19.09 -12.56 -16.96
C ASP A 244 -17.68 -13.15 -17.11
N LYS A 245 -16.72 -12.54 -16.41
CA LYS A 245 -15.37 -13.07 -16.24
C LYS A 245 -15.17 -13.43 -14.76
N PRO A 246 -14.76 -14.67 -14.44
CA PRO A 246 -14.53 -15.04 -13.06
C PRO A 246 -13.50 -14.14 -12.39
N ILE A 247 -13.77 -13.77 -11.13
CA ILE A 247 -12.77 -13.08 -10.31
C ILE A 247 -11.60 -14.05 -10.09
N LYS A 248 -10.40 -13.60 -10.41
CA LYS A 248 -9.16 -14.39 -10.29
C LYS A 248 -8.47 -14.20 -8.95
N ALA A 249 -8.63 -13.02 -8.35
CA ALA A 249 -8.02 -12.72 -7.06
C ALA A 249 -8.84 -11.68 -6.29
N VAL A 250 -8.81 -11.82 -4.97
CA VAL A 250 -9.21 -10.79 -4.02
C VAL A 250 -8.05 -10.53 -3.08
N THR A 251 -7.64 -9.28 -2.96
CA THR A 251 -6.55 -8.89 -2.05
C THR A 251 -7.02 -7.83 -1.08
N ALA A 252 -6.74 -8.03 0.20
CA ALA A 252 -7.20 -7.17 1.28
C ALA A 252 -6.00 -6.57 2.02
N SER A 253 -6.09 -5.31 2.42
CA SER A 253 -5.02 -4.61 3.15
C SER A 253 -5.58 -3.59 4.13
N ALA A 254 -4.71 -3.03 4.96
CA ALA A 254 -4.95 -1.94 5.90
C ALA A 254 -5.88 -2.26 7.09
N GLU A 255 -6.56 -3.38 7.09
CA GLU A 255 -7.42 -3.89 8.18
C GLU A 255 -7.16 -5.39 8.37
N ASN A 256 -7.56 -5.91 9.54
CA ASN A 256 -7.55 -7.36 9.77
C ASN A 256 -8.62 -8.04 8.90
N LEU A 257 -8.25 -9.13 8.28
CA LEU A 257 -9.17 -9.98 7.50
C LEU A 257 -9.60 -11.17 8.37
N TYR A 258 -10.82 -11.07 8.92
CA TYR A 258 -11.36 -12.09 9.83
C TYR A 258 -11.93 -13.29 9.08
N GLY A 259 -11.99 -14.44 9.76
CA GLY A 259 -12.47 -15.71 9.17
C GLY A 259 -13.88 -15.61 8.56
N TYR A 260 -14.82 -14.93 9.21
CA TYR A 260 -16.16 -14.74 8.66
C TYR A 260 -16.17 -13.90 7.37
N GLN A 261 -15.29 -12.90 7.26
CA GLN A 261 -15.15 -12.09 6.04
C GLN A 261 -14.57 -12.94 4.90
N ARG A 262 -13.56 -13.78 5.20
CA ARG A 262 -13.00 -14.72 4.21
C ARG A 262 -14.07 -15.62 3.63
N SER A 263 -14.88 -16.26 4.49
CA SER A 263 -15.95 -17.17 4.05
C SER A 263 -16.99 -16.48 3.16
N ILE A 264 -17.37 -15.23 3.47
CA ILE A 264 -18.31 -14.46 2.66
C ILE A 264 -17.71 -14.09 1.31
N ILE A 265 -16.46 -13.63 1.30
CA ILE A 265 -15.73 -13.22 0.09
C ILE A 265 -15.52 -14.43 -0.82
N GLU A 266 -15.08 -15.57 -0.27
CA GLU A 266 -14.90 -16.81 -1.02
C GLU A 266 -16.21 -17.31 -1.62
N LYS A 267 -17.30 -17.30 -0.84
CA LYS A 267 -18.64 -17.68 -1.33
C LYS A 267 -19.10 -16.79 -2.49
N ALA A 268 -18.79 -15.48 -2.43
CA ALA A 268 -19.23 -14.53 -3.44
C ALA A 268 -18.44 -14.60 -4.74
N PHE A 269 -17.13 -14.80 -4.64
CA PHE A 269 -16.20 -14.65 -5.77
C PHE A 269 -15.52 -15.96 -6.20
N GLY A 270 -15.68 -17.04 -5.44
CA GLY A 270 -15.12 -18.35 -5.75
C GLY A 270 -13.60 -18.45 -5.56
N VAL A 271 -12.98 -17.47 -4.89
CA VAL A 271 -11.55 -17.44 -4.62
C VAL A 271 -11.28 -17.01 -3.18
N GLN A 272 -10.24 -17.60 -2.59
CA GLN A 272 -9.76 -17.19 -1.27
C GLN A 272 -9.16 -15.77 -1.33
N PRO A 273 -9.51 -14.87 -0.39
CA PRO A 273 -8.87 -13.58 -0.32
C PRO A 273 -7.50 -13.68 0.34
N HIS A 274 -6.53 -12.98 -0.22
CA HIS A 274 -5.17 -12.86 0.34
C HIS A 274 -5.01 -11.55 1.11
N ALA A 275 -4.50 -11.64 2.34
CA ALA A 275 -4.20 -10.46 3.16
C ALA A 275 -2.80 -9.95 2.88
N LEU A 276 -2.67 -8.62 2.90
CA LEU A 276 -1.41 -7.91 2.76
C LEU A 276 -1.24 -6.98 3.97
N TYR A 277 -0.24 -7.26 4.79
CA TYR A 277 0.18 -6.39 5.87
C TYR A 277 1.24 -5.42 5.39
N GLY A 278 1.10 -4.14 5.75
CA GLY A 278 2.08 -3.11 5.46
C GLY A 278 2.06 -2.01 6.51
N LEU A 279 3.13 -1.25 6.57
CA LEU A 279 3.29 -0.09 7.43
C LEU A 279 3.43 1.17 6.59
N THR A 280 2.96 2.31 7.10
CA THR A 280 3.13 3.61 6.42
C THR A 280 4.61 3.96 6.26
N GLU A 281 5.44 3.55 7.21
CA GLU A 281 6.89 3.70 7.19
C GLU A 281 7.58 2.86 6.11
N ALA A 282 6.83 1.97 5.44
CA ALA A 282 7.29 1.12 4.34
C ALA A 282 8.48 0.18 4.70
N VAL A 283 8.61 -0.18 5.97
CA VAL A 283 9.68 -1.08 6.46
C VAL A 283 9.27 -2.56 6.43
N ALA A 284 7.99 -2.84 6.28
CA ALA A 284 7.47 -4.20 6.19
C ALA A 284 6.36 -4.29 5.14
N CYS A 285 6.43 -5.37 4.35
CA CYS A 285 5.39 -5.80 3.43
C CYS A 285 5.31 -7.33 3.53
N ILE A 286 4.24 -7.84 4.13
CA ILE A 286 4.04 -9.26 4.36
C ILE A 286 2.75 -9.66 3.68
N GLY A 287 2.85 -10.53 2.67
CA GLY A 287 1.71 -11.10 1.98
C GLY A 287 1.42 -12.52 2.46
N GLU A 288 0.17 -12.86 2.54
CA GLU A 288 -0.34 -14.19 2.85
C GLU A 288 -0.40 -15.02 1.58
N ASP A 289 0.14 -16.24 1.62
CA ASP A 289 0.11 -17.20 0.50
C ASP A 289 -1.28 -17.82 0.33
#